data_e48fddd3e70f490eab3a710883572e6c
#
_entry.id   e48fddd3e70f490eab3a710883572e6c
#
_cell.length_a   1.000
_cell.length_b   1.000
_cell.length_c   1.000
_cell.angle_alpha   90.00
_cell.angle_beta   90.00
_cell.angle_gamma   90.00
#
_symmetry.space_group_name_H-M   'P 1'
#
loop_
_entity.id
_entity.type
_entity.pdbx_description
1 polymer ?
#
loop_
_entity_poly.entity_id
_entity_poly.type
_entity_poly.pdbx_seq_one_letter_code
_entity_poly.pdbx_strand_id
1 'polypeptide(L)'
;DSGTAPDARAEPDARIARAIEALHRPGGPDLPTGDLAAAAGLSPGHFARLFTRQTGAGLRAYRRWARMQIVAGVVRDGGDLTRAAADAGFATPSHLGLAFRRMFGLPPGRLFRSGLDIRVVPGQVAATTTSAPAATASTRP
;
A
#
# COMPACT_ATOMS: atom_id res chain seq x y z
N ASP A 1 -15.85 -12.64 27.14
CA ASP A 1 -16.78 -12.57 26.32
C ASP A 1 -16.58 -12.42 24.81
N SER A 2 -17.24 -13.22 24.10
CA SER A 2 -17.44 -13.25 22.66
C SER A 2 -16.44 -12.43 21.85
N GLY A 3 -15.36 -13.08 21.43
CA GLY A 3 -14.55 -12.57 20.34
C GLY A 3 -15.40 -12.42 19.09
N THR A 4 -16.16 -11.33 19.01
CA THR A 4 -16.74 -10.94 17.74
C THR A 4 -15.59 -10.60 16.82
N ALA A 5 -15.43 -11.38 15.76
CA ALA A 5 -14.58 -10.97 14.65
C ALA A 5 -14.97 -9.53 14.29
N PRO A 6 -13.98 -8.65 14.02
CA PRO A 6 -14.31 -7.29 13.65
C PRO A 6 -15.28 -7.36 12.48
N ASP A 7 -16.43 -6.75 12.67
CA ASP A 7 -17.42 -6.68 11.60
C ASP A 7 -16.75 -5.97 10.41
N ALA A 8 -16.57 -6.71 9.32
CA ALA A 8 -15.98 -6.16 8.10
C ALA A 8 -16.80 -4.99 7.53
N ARG A 9 -17.96 -4.73 8.12
CA ARG A 9 -18.87 -3.62 7.76
C ARG A 9 -18.80 -2.46 8.74
N ALA A 10 -18.08 -2.60 9.87
CA ALA A 10 -17.90 -1.49 10.78
C ALA A 10 -17.07 -0.41 10.09
N GLU A 11 -17.60 0.81 10.02
CA GLU A 11 -16.83 1.93 9.51
C GLU A 11 -15.58 2.13 10.35
N PRO A 12 -14.42 2.33 9.73
CA PRO A 12 -13.20 2.56 10.49
C PRO A 12 -13.33 3.85 11.29
N ASP A 13 -12.73 3.86 12.48
CA ASP A 13 -12.60 5.07 13.28
C ASP A 13 -12.01 6.19 12.42
N ALA A 14 -12.64 7.37 12.45
CA ALA A 14 -12.24 8.51 11.62
C ALA A 14 -10.77 8.92 11.88
N ARG A 15 -10.27 8.73 13.10
CA ARG A 15 -8.88 9.02 13.45
C ARG A 15 -7.93 8.06 12.73
N ILE A 16 -8.29 6.79 12.67
CA ILE A 16 -7.51 5.78 11.95
C ILE A 16 -7.63 5.99 10.44
N ALA A 17 -8.80 6.34 9.92
CA ALA A 17 -8.98 6.65 8.50
C ALA A 17 -8.05 7.79 8.06
N ARG A 18 -7.91 8.85 8.85
CA ARG A 18 -6.98 9.94 8.55
C ARG A 18 -5.52 9.51 8.59
N ALA A 19 -5.16 8.64 9.53
CA ALA A 19 -3.81 8.08 9.59
C ALA A 19 -3.52 7.24 8.34
N ILE A 20 -4.47 6.45 7.90
CA ILE A 20 -4.36 5.65 6.67
C ILE A 20 -4.15 6.56 5.46
N GLU A 21 -4.95 7.61 5.31
CA GLU A 21 -4.76 8.59 4.23
C GLU A 21 -3.37 9.21 4.25
N ALA A 22 -2.90 9.61 5.43
CA ALA A 22 -1.57 10.18 5.58
C ALA A 22 -0.47 9.20 5.18
N LEU A 23 -0.62 7.91 5.53
CA LEU A 23 0.35 6.88 5.21
C LEU A 23 0.43 6.58 3.71
N HIS A 24 -0.64 6.80 2.96
CA HIS A 24 -0.67 6.54 1.51
C HIS A 24 -0.20 7.72 0.66
N ARG A 25 0.15 8.85 1.28
CA ARG A 25 0.73 9.99 0.56
C ARG A 25 2.24 9.81 0.39
N PRO A 26 2.85 10.44 -0.63
CA PRO A 26 4.31 10.48 -0.73
C PRO A 26 4.93 11.00 0.57
N GLY A 27 5.91 10.27 1.10
CA GLY A 27 6.52 10.57 2.40
C GLY A 27 5.72 10.07 3.61
N GLY A 28 4.47 9.67 3.43
CA GLY A 28 3.61 9.20 4.51
C GLY A 28 4.14 7.99 5.27
N PRO A 29 4.67 6.96 4.58
CA PRO A 29 5.23 5.80 5.28
C PRO A 29 6.41 6.11 6.21
N ASP A 30 7.04 7.25 6.06
CA ASP A 30 8.14 7.70 6.91
C ASP A 30 7.70 8.58 8.09
N LEU A 31 6.41 8.92 8.18
CA LEU A 31 5.90 9.70 9.30
C LEU A 31 6.12 8.95 10.62
N PRO A 32 6.70 9.63 11.65
CA PRO A 32 6.89 9.00 12.95
C PRO A 32 5.56 8.56 13.57
N THR A 33 5.57 7.43 14.26
CA THR A 33 4.38 6.93 14.97
C THR A 33 3.83 7.95 15.95
N GLY A 34 4.72 8.69 16.66
CA GLY A 34 4.31 9.74 17.57
C GLY A 34 3.52 10.85 16.89
N ASP A 35 3.88 11.23 15.67
CA ASP A 35 3.17 12.26 14.92
C ASP A 35 1.78 11.78 14.48
N LEU A 36 1.68 10.54 14.02
CA LEU A 36 0.40 9.93 13.68
C LEU A 36 -0.52 9.84 14.89
N ALA A 37 0.03 9.42 16.02
CA ALA A 37 -0.72 9.32 17.28
C ALA A 37 -1.18 10.69 17.77
N ALA A 38 -0.30 11.69 17.75
CA ALA A 38 -0.62 13.06 18.16
C ALA A 38 -1.74 13.65 17.30
N ALA A 39 -1.69 13.44 16.00
CA ALA A 39 -2.76 13.88 15.09
C ALA A 39 -4.11 13.22 15.40
N ALA A 40 -4.07 12.01 15.95
CA ALA A 40 -5.26 11.27 16.37
C ALA A 40 -5.69 11.60 17.81
N GLY A 41 -4.92 12.42 18.53
CA GLY A 41 -5.18 12.71 19.95
C GLY A 41 -4.96 11.53 20.89
N LEU A 42 -4.07 10.60 20.52
CA LEU A 42 -3.81 9.37 21.26
C LEU A 42 -2.34 9.26 21.62
N SER A 43 -2.05 8.47 22.66
CA SER A 43 -0.67 8.07 22.95
C SER A 43 -0.18 7.13 21.84
N PRO A 44 1.14 7.04 21.58
CA PRO A 44 1.67 6.12 20.57
C PRO A 44 1.24 4.67 20.78
N GLY A 45 1.24 4.19 22.02
CA GLY A 45 0.81 2.83 22.35
C GLY A 45 -0.68 2.58 22.07
N HIS A 46 -1.53 3.53 22.47
CA HIS A 46 -2.96 3.43 22.21
C HIS A 46 -3.26 3.50 20.70
N PHE A 47 -2.61 4.42 20.01
CA PHE A 47 -2.73 4.52 18.56
C PHE A 47 -2.34 3.21 17.87
N ALA A 48 -1.20 2.63 18.22
CA ALA A 48 -0.74 1.38 17.63
C ALA A 48 -1.72 0.23 17.84
N ARG A 49 -2.27 0.10 19.05
CA ARG A 49 -3.26 -0.93 19.37
C ARG A 49 -4.55 -0.74 18.58
N LEU A 50 -5.05 0.50 18.53
CA LEU A 50 -6.28 0.82 17.80
C LEU A 50 -6.08 0.60 16.29
N PHE A 51 -4.94 1.02 15.77
CA PHE A 51 -4.59 0.83 14.36
C PHE A 51 -4.57 -0.66 13.98
N THR A 52 -3.90 -1.48 14.79
CA THR A 52 -3.85 -2.94 14.56
C THR A 52 -5.24 -3.57 14.63
N ARG A 53 -6.06 -3.14 15.58
CA ARG A 53 -7.43 -3.66 15.72
C ARG A 53 -8.29 -3.32 14.51
N GLN A 54 -8.16 -2.11 13.99
CA GLN A 54 -8.99 -1.63 12.87
C GLN A 54 -8.52 -2.14 11.52
N THR A 55 -7.21 -2.23 11.31
CA THR A 55 -6.66 -2.63 10.01
C THR A 55 -6.33 -4.12 9.91
N GLY A 56 -6.21 -4.81 11.04
CA GLY A 56 -5.76 -6.19 11.09
C GLY A 56 -4.26 -6.36 10.91
N ALA A 57 -3.50 -5.28 10.82
CA ALA A 57 -2.05 -5.32 10.62
C ALA A 57 -1.34 -4.34 11.55
N GLY A 58 -0.16 -4.73 12.04
CA GLY A 58 0.70 -3.82 12.79
C GLY A 58 1.16 -2.65 11.91
N LEU A 59 1.43 -1.52 12.54
CA LEU A 59 1.83 -0.30 11.83
C LEU A 59 3.08 -0.51 10.96
N ARG A 60 4.05 -1.28 11.46
CA ARG A 60 5.29 -1.57 10.71
C ARG A 60 5.01 -2.31 9.40
N ALA A 61 4.18 -3.34 9.46
CA ALA A 61 3.79 -4.09 8.27
C ALA A 61 2.95 -3.22 7.34
N TYR A 62 2.03 -2.44 7.90
CA TYR A 62 1.20 -1.53 7.12
C TYR A 62 2.02 -0.50 6.35
N ARG A 63 3.08 0.05 6.96
CA ARG A 63 3.98 0.99 6.29
C ARG A 63 4.64 0.38 5.06
N ARG A 64 5.04 -0.89 5.12
CA ARG A 64 5.61 -1.59 3.95
C ARG A 64 4.62 -1.70 2.81
N TRP A 65 3.37 -2.05 3.11
CA TRP A 65 2.32 -2.10 2.09
C TRP A 65 1.98 -0.73 1.54
N ALA A 66 1.93 0.29 2.38
CA ALA A 66 1.70 1.66 1.94
C ALA A 66 2.77 2.13 0.96
N ARG A 67 4.04 1.79 1.22
CA ARG A 67 5.14 2.07 0.27
C ARG A 67 4.90 1.40 -1.08
N MET A 68 4.48 0.15 -1.08
CA MET A 68 4.21 -0.59 -2.32
C MET A 68 2.98 -0.07 -3.06
N GLN A 69 1.98 0.42 -2.35
CA GLN A 69 0.83 1.10 -2.93
C GLN A 69 1.25 2.38 -3.65
N ILE A 70 2.13 3.16 -3.05
CA ILE A 70 2.67 4.38 -3.67
C ILE A 70 3.44 4.02 -4.95
N VAL A 71 4.29 3.00 -4.90
CA VAL A 71 5.03 2.50 -6.07
C VAL A 71 4.07 2.10 -7.19
N ALA A 72 3.06 1.30 -6.87
CA ALA A 72 2.07 0.84 -7.84
C ALA A 72 1.33 2.02 -8.47
N GLY A 73 0.96 3.03 -7.68
CA GLY A 73 0.30 4.23 -8.17
C GLY A 73 1.15 5.04 -9.12
N VAL A 74 2.43 5.25 -8.79
CA VAL A 74 3.35 5.99 -9.65
C VAL A 74 3.54 5.29 -11.00
N VAL A 75 3.74 3.98 -10.99
CA VAL A 75 3.94 3.21 -12.22
C VAL A 75 2.66 3.16 -13.06
N ARG A 76 1.51 3.02 -12.41
CA ARG A 76 0.21 3.04 -13.09
C ARG A 76 -0.03 4.37 -13.82
N ASP A 77 0.40 5.47 -13.22
CA ASP A 77 0.28 6.82 -13.78
C ASP A 77 1.35 7.14 -14.84
N GLY A 78 2.16 6.15 -15.21
CA GLY A 78 3.21 6.30 -16.22
C GLY A 78 4.55 6.80 -15.69
N GLY A 79 4.72 6.90 -14.37
CA GLY A 79 5.99 7.25 -13.75
C GLY A 79 7.00 6.10 -13.82
N ASP A 80 8.28 6.43 -13.67
CA ASP A 80 9.34 5.43 -13.67
C ASP A 80 9.65 4.91 -12.25
N LEU A 81 10.49 3.89 -12.17
CA LEU A 81 10.88 3.29 -10.89
C LEU A 81 11.72 4.23 -10.02
N THR A 82 12.46 5.15 -10.61
CA THR A 82 13.23 6.17 -9.89
C THR A 82 12.31 7.09 -9.10
N ARG A 83 11.27 7.57 -9.76
CA ARG A 83 10.23 8.40 -9.12
C ARG A 83 9.45 7.60 -8.09
N ALA A 84 9.08 6.36 -8.42
CA ALA A 84 8.35 5.48 -7.50
C ALA A 84 9.15 5.24 -6.21
N ALA A 85 10.46 4.99 -6.33
CA ALA A 85 11.33 4.82 -5.17
C ALA A 85 11.38 6.07 -4.30
N ALA A 86 11.54 7.24 -4.91
CA ALA A 86 11.59 8.51 -4.20
C ALA A 86 10.28 8.80 -3.46
N ASP A 87 9.14 8.66 -4.13
CA ASP A 87 7.82 8.95 -3.55
C ASP A 87 7.46 7.96 -2.43
N ALA A 88 7.90 6.72 -2.53
CA ALA A 88 7.64 5.70 -1.53
C ALA A 88 8.64 5.72 -0.36
N GLY A 89 9.66 6.57 -0.42
CA GLY A 89 10.64 6.71 0.66
C GLY A 89 11.78 5.72 0.62
N PHE A 90 12.06 5.09 -0.53
CA PHE A 90 13.26 4.29 -0.73
C PHE A 90 14.44 5.17 -1.09
N ALA A 91 15.62 4.87 -0.53
CA ALA A 91 16.82 5.66 -0.78
C ALA A 91 17.25 5.61 -2.25
N THR A 92 17.07 4.46 -2.90
CA THR A 92 17.45 4.25 -4.30
C THR A 92 16.47 3.31 -4.98
N PRO A 93 16.40 3.30 -6.33
CA PRO A 93 15.64 2.28 -7.06
C PRO A 93 16.09 0.84 -6.75
N SER A 94 17.38 0.64 -6.44
CA SER A 94 17.89 -0.66 -6.03
C SER A 94 17.30 -1.14 -4.72
N HIS A 95 17.12 -0.24 -3.75
CA HIS A 95 16.44 -0.55 -2.49
C HIS A 95 14.98 -0.96 -2.72
N LEU A 96 14.28 -0.23 -3.58
CA LEU A 96 12.92 -0.60 -3.99
C LEU A 96 12.90 -1.99 -4.62
N GLY A 97 13.82 -2.25 -5.54
CA GLY A 97 13.91 -3.55 -6.22
C GLY A 97 14.12 -4.69 -5.24
N LEU A 98 15.00 -4.50 -4.25
CA LEU A 98 15.27 -5.50 -3.23
C LEU A 98 14.04 -5.76 -2.34
N ALA A 99 13.39 -4.70 -1.87
CA ALA A 99 12.19 -4.82 -1.05
C ALA A 99 11.04 -5.48 -1.83
N PHE A 100 10.87 -5.12 -3.08
CA PHE A 100 9.85 -5.68 -3.96
C PHE A 100 10.08 -7.17 -4.20
N ARG A 101 11.32 -7.56 -4.47
CA ARG A 101 11.68 -8.97 -4.65
C ARG A 101 11.42 -9.78 -3.38
N ARG A 102 11.68 -9.22 -2.20
CA ARG A 102 11.38 -9.89 -0.92
C ARG A 102 9.90 -10.08 -0.68
N MET A 103 9.07 -9.11 -1.09
CA MET A 103 7.61 -9.21 -0.91
C MET A 103 6.94 -10.09 -1.96
N PHE A 104 7.36 -10.01 -3.20
CA PHE A 104 6.65 -10.63 -4.34
C PHE A 104 7.45 -11.75 -5.02
N GLY A 105 8.73 -11.93 -4.68
CA GLY A 105 9.59 -12.92 -5.29
C GLY A 105 10.09 -12.58 -6.69
N LEU A 106 9.67 -11.45 -7.26
CA LEU A 106 9.98 -11.01 -8.62
C LEU A 106 10.47 -9.56 -8.61
N PRO A 107 11.34 -9.17 -9.58
CA PRO A 107 11.71 -7.76 -9.75
C PRO A 107 10.51 -6.90 -10.17
N PRO A 108 10.43 -5.62 -9.74
CA PRO A 108 9.31 -4.75 -10.08
C PRO A 108 9.07 -4.61 -11.58
N GLY A 109 10.14 -4.50 -12.37
CA GLY A 109 10.03 -4.34 -13.82
C GLY A 109 9.35 -5.50 -14.52
N ARG A 110 9.43 -6.71 -14.01
CA ARG A 110 8.76 -7.89 -14.57
C ARG A 110 7.27 -7.86 -14.37
N LEU A 111 6.82 -7.48 -13.18
CA LEU A 111 5.39 -7.43 -12.85
C LEU A 111 4.67 -6.33 -13.60
N PHE A 112 5.28 -5.14 -13.67
CA PHE A 112 4.67 -4.01 -14.36
C PHE A 112 4.63 -4.19 -15.89
N ARG A 113 5.62 -4.90 -16.46
CA ARG A 113 5.61 -5.21 -17.90
C ARG A 113 4.62 -6.28 -18.27
N SER A 114 4.21 -7.13 -17.36
CA SER A 114 3.24 -8.19 -17.63
C SER A 114 1.78 -7.71 -17.60
N GLY A 115 1.53 -6.43 -17.31
CA GLY A 115 0.18 -5.88 -17.23
C GLY A 115 -0.61 -6.36 -16.00
N LEU A 116 0.06 -6.89 -15.00
CA LEU A 116 -0.56 -7.31 -13.76
C LEU A 116 -0.90 -6.08 -12.91
N ASP A 117 -2.15 -5.98 -12.51
CA ASP A 117 -2.56 -5.00 -11.52
C ASP A 117 -2.28 -5.57 -10.12
N ILE A 118 -1.32 -4.98 -9.44
CA ILE A 118 -0.93 -5.42 -8.10
C ILE A 118 -1.72 -4.61 -7.10
N ARG A 119 -2.65 -5.27 -6.42
CA ARG A 119 -3.29 -4.71 -5.25
C ARG A 119 -2.58 -5.21 -4.00
N VAL A 120 -2.01 -4.28 -3.27
CA VAL A 120 -1.42 -4.58 -1.97
C VAL A 120 -2.45 -4.26 -0.91
N VAL A 121 -3.00 -5.30 -0.30
CA VAL A 121 -3.93 -5.17 0.83
C VAL A 121 -3.20 -5.61 2.08
N PRO A 122 -3.34 -4.93 3.23
CA PRO A 122 -2.72 -5.36 4.48
C PRO A 122 -3.08 -6.82 4.79
N GLY A 123 -2.05 -7.68 4.94
CA GLY A 123 -2.19 -9.10 5.20
C GLY A 123 -2.38 -9.99 3.98
N GLN A 124 -2.55 -9.42 2.79
CA GLN A 124 -2.70 -10.21 1.55
C GLN A 124 -2.03 -9.53 0.38
N VAL A 125 -1.29 -10.31 -0.38
CA VAL A 125 -0.79 -9.88 -1.69
C VAL A 125 -1.63 -10.59 -2.74
N ALA A 126 -2.48 -9.84 -3.43
CA ALA A 126 -3.28 -10.36 -4.53
C ALA A 126 -2.77 -9.78 -5.86
N ALA A 127 -2.33 -10.64 -6.75
CA ALA A 127 -2.06 -10.26 -8.13
C ALA A 127 -3.31 -10.58 -8.96
N THR A 128 -3.93 -9.55 -9.49
CA THR A 128 -5.03 -9.71 -10.44
C THR A 128 -4.50 -9.47 -11.85
N THR A 129 -4.69 -10.43 -12.71
CA THR A 129 -4.42 -10.23 -14.13
C THR A 129 -5.54 -9.34 -14.68
N THR A 130 -5.24 -8.10 -14.96
CA THR A 130 -6.15 -7.28 -15.73
C THR A 130 -6.07 -7.77 -17.17
N SER A 131 -7.07 -8.56 -17.57
CA SER A 131 -7.27 -8.83 -18.98
C SER A 131 -7.61 -7.49 -19.63
N ALA A 132 -6.67 -6.94 -20.36
CA ALA A 132 -6.96 -5.81 -21.21
C ALA A 132 -8.12 -6.21 -22.13
N PRO A 133 -9.18 -5.40 -22.29
CA PRO A 133 -10.19 -5.69 -23.28
C PRO A 133 -9.49 -5.79 -24.61
N ALA A 134 -9.67 -6.92 -25.26
CA ALA A 134 -9.17 -7.12 -26.61
C ALA A 134 -9.67 -5.93 -27.44
N ALA A 135 -8.74 -5.14 -27.94
CA ALA A 135 -9.07 -4.14 -28.94
C ALA A 135 -9.69 -4.92 -30.12
N THR A 136 -10.98 -4.80 -30.27
CA THR A 136 -11.65 -5.28 -31.48
C THR A 136 -11.08 -4.43 -32.59
N ALA A 137 -10.13 -4.99 -33.29
CA ALA A 137 -9.72 -4.45 -34.57
C ALA A 137 -10.95 -4.51 -35.46
N SER A 138 -11.60 -3.38 -35.61
CA SER A 138 -12.62 -3.23 -36.63
C SER A 138 -11.93 -3.39 -37.98
N THR A 139 -11.99 -4.59 -38.49
CA THR A 139 -11.60 -4.81 -39.88
C THR A 139 -12.70 -4.17 -40.73
N ARG A 140 -12.42 -3.02 -41.26
CA ARG A 140 -13.21 -2.49 -42.35
C ARG A 140 -12.94 -3.33 -43.60
N PRO A 141 -13.97 -3.76 -44.32
CA PRO A 141 -13.79 -4.33 -45.65
C PRO A 141 -13.29 -3.29 -46.64
#